data_491e1d8c5cc51476d5ce465ef4145e5b
#
_entry.id   491e1d8c5cc51476d5ce465ef4145e5b
#
_cell.length_a   1.000
_cell.length_b   1.000
_cell.length_c   1.000
_cell.angle_alpha   90.00
_cell.angle_beta   90.00
_cell.angle_gamma   90.00
#
_symmetry.space_group_name_H-M   'P 1'
#
loop_
_entity.id
_entity.type
_entity.pdbx_description
1 polymer ?
#
loop_
_entity_poly.entity_id
_entity_poly.type
_entity_poly.pdbx_seq_one_letter_code
_entity_poly.pdbx_strand_id
1 'polypeptide(L)'
;MDHNFESQRRETYDTFKQSKGVKLPKESVVDFAFFIEELDASWPALERALRLEGFNTRRAKDGETLIASIGPIPVTAEEIWKHERIATSIALAHDFYPDGWELAE
;
A
#
# COMPACT_ATOMS: atom_id res chain seq x y z
N MET A 1 5.32 -12.92 -14.22
CA MET A 1 4.84 -13.73 -13.09
C MET A 1 3.68 -13.02 -12.42
N ASP A 2 2.59 -13.71 -12.23
CA ASP A 2 1.41 -13.10 -11.66
C ASP A 2 1.56 -12.93 -10.14
N HIS A 3 1.15 -11.76 -9.66
CA HIS A 3 1.15 -11.48 -8.24
C HIS A 3 0.04 -12.28 -7.54
N ASN A 4 0.34 -12.81 -6.38
CA ASN A 4 -0.63 -13.58 -5.60
C ASN A 4 -1.39 -12.67 -4.63
N PHE A 5 -2.51 -12.11 -5.10
CA PHE A 5 -3.35 -11.24 -4.28
C PHE A 5 -3.94 -11.96 -3.07
N GLU A 6 -4.24 -13.24 -3.20
CA GLU A 6 -4.80 -14.00 -2.08
C GLU A 6 -3.82 -14.13 -0.93
N SER A 7 -2.54 -14.37 -1.23
CA SER A 7 -1.50 -14.39 -0.21
C SER A 7 -1.33 -13.04 0.46
N GLN A 8 -1.35 -11.97 -0.33
CA GLN A 8 -1.23 -10.61 0.18
C GLN A 8 -2.41 -10.27 1.10
N ARG A 9 -3.62 -10.63 0.70
CA ARG A 9 -4.81 -10.45 1.50
C ARG A 9 -4.70 -11.18 2.84
N ARG A 10 -4.24 -12.42 2.80
CA ARG A 10 -4.06 -13.24 3.99
C ARG A 10 -3.08 -12.61 4.96
N GLU A 11 -1.98 -12.08 4.46
CA GLU A 11 -0.99 -11.40 5.30
C GLU A 11 -1.59 -10.20 6.03
N THR A 12 -2.39 -9.40 5.34
CA THR A 12 -3.06 -8.25 5.95
C THR A 12 -4.03 -8.70 7.03
N TYR A 13 -4.85 -9.71 6.76
CA TYR A 13 -5.78 -10.23 7.76
C TYR A 13 -5.04 -10.85 8.95
N ASP A 14 -3.94 -11.54 8.69
CA ASP A 14 -3.14 -12.15 9.78
C ASP A 14 -2.51 -11.08 10.66
N THR A 15 -2.10 -9.95 10.09
CA THR A 15 -1.59 -8.82 10.87
C THR A 15 -2.59 -8.39 11.92
N PHE A 16 -3.88 -8.30 11.56
CA PHE A 16 -4.92 -7.93 12.51
C PHE A 16 -5.16 -9.00 13.55
N LYS A 17 -5.08 -10.27 13.18
CA LYS A 17 -5.22 -11.36 14.15
C LYS A 17 -4.09 -11.33 15.18
N GLN A 18 -2.88 -11.06 14.74
CA GLN A 18 -1.71 -10.98 15.62
C GLN A 18 -1.71 -9.73 16.49
N SER A 19 -2.51 -8.73 16.12
CA SER A 19 -2.62 -7.48 16.87
C SER A 19 -3.73 -7.51 17.92
N LYS A 20 -4.31 -8.66 18.19
CA LYS A 20 -5.32 -8.81 19.23
C LYS A 20 -4.77 -8.34 20.57
N GLY A 21 -5.54 -7.48 21.23
CA GLY A 21 -5.10 -6.88 22.50
C GLY A 21 -4.29 -5.61 22.34
N VAL A 22 -3.87 -5.28 21.14
CA VAL A 22 -3.21 -3.99 20.88
C VAL A 22 -4.29 -2.97 20.56
N LYS A 23 -4.19 -1.81 21.22
CA LYS A 23 -5.17 -0.76 21.01
C LYS A 23 -4.84 -0.01 19.72
N LEU A 24 -5.62 -0.25 18.68
CA LEU A 24 -5.48 0.42 17.40
C LEU A 24 -6.43 1.61 17.31
N PRO A 25 -6.06 2.69 16.60
CA PRO A 25 -6.98 3.79 16.36
C PRO A 25 -8.16 3.32 15.52
N LYS A 26 -9.31 3.98 15.65
CA LYS A 26 -10.49 3.68 14.83
C LYS A 26 -10.27 4.02 13.38
N GLU A 27 -9.59 5.12 13.14
CA GLU A 27 -9.27 5.61 11.80
C GLU A 27 -7.82 6.05 11.77
N SER A 28 -7.19 5.94 10.61
CA SER A 28 -5.84 6.42 10.41
C SER A 28 -5.57 6.59 8.92
N VAL A 29 -4.63 7.44 8.61
CA VAL A 29 -4.00 7.43 7.30
C VAL A 29 -3.15 6.17 7.23
N VAL A 30 -3.20 5.47 6.12
CA VAL A 30 -2.44 4.24 5.92
C VAL A 30 -1.44 4.46 4.79
N ASP A 31 -0.20 4.08 5.03
CA ASP A 31 0.89 4.19 4.06
C ASP A 31 1.16 2.82 3.46
N PHE A 32 1.01 2.71 2.14
CA PHE A 32 1.35 1.50 1.41
C PHE A 32 2.69 1.72 0.73
N ALA A 33 3.62 0.79 0.89
CA ALA A 33 4.97 0.91 0.34
C ALA A 33 5.10 0.04 -0.92
N PHE A 34 5.76 0.59 -1.92
CA PHE A 34 6.05 -0.11 -3.18
C PHE A 34 7.49 0.16 -3.56
N PHE A 35 8.20 -0.87 -3.96
CA PHE A 35 9.60 -0.70 -4.35
C PHE A 35 9.76 -0.90 -5.86
N ILE A 36 10.75 -0.21 -6.41
CA ILE A 36 11.05 -0.29 -7.83
C ILE A 36 11.82 -1.58 -8.10
N GLU A 37 11.42 -2.31 -9.13
CA GLU A 37 12.12 -3.52 -9.57
C GLU A 37 12.87 -3.27 -10.86
N GLU A 38 12.27 -2.49 -11.77
CA GLU A 38 12.85 -2.19 -13.05
C GLU A 38 13.42 -0.79 -13.07
N LEU A 39 14.67 -0.65 -13.49
CA LEU A 39 15.37 0.64 -13.49
C LEU A 39 14.69 1.69 -14.37
N ASP A 40 13.96 1.26 -15.39
CA ASP A 40 13.25 2.15 -16.29
C ASP A 40 11.78 2.38 -15.94
N ALA A 41 11.35 1.92 -14.77
CA ALA A 41 9.99 2.16 -14.30
C ALA A 41 9.74 3.66 -14.16
N SER A 42 8.55 4.11 -14.56
CA SER A 42 8.22 5.53 -14.55
C SER A 42 7.55 5.93 -13.24
N TRP A 43 8.30 6.62 -12.39
CA TRP A 43 7.78 7.17 -11.14
C TRP A 43 6.61 8.14 -11.37
N PRO A 44 6.74 9.14 -12.28
CA PRO A 44 5.65 10.08 -12.49
C PRO A 44 4.35 9.41 -12.99
N ALA A 45 4.46 8.38 -13.82
CA ALA A 45 3.28 7.68 -14.32
C ALA A 45 2.56 6.96 -13.20
N LEU A 46 3.30 6.28 -12.32
CA LEU A 46 2.72 5.60 -11.16
C LEU A 46 2.09 6.62 -10.21
N GLU A 47 2.81 7.70 -9.91
CA GLU A 47 2.30 8.73 -9.00
C GLU A 47 0.99 9.33 -9.50
N ARG A 48 0.90 9.60 -10.79
CA ARG A 48 -0.32 10.14 -11.39
C ARG A 48 -1.48 9.15 -11.29
N ALA A 49 -1.22 7.87 -11.59
CA ALA A 49 -2.25 6.84 -11.54
C ALA A 49 -2.80 6.67 -10.12
N LEU A 50 -1.91 6.68 -9.12
CA LEU A 50 -2.31 6.58 -7.72
C LEU A 50 -3.13 7.79 -7.27
N ARG A 51 -2.73 8.99 -7.67
CA ARG A 51 -3.47 10.20 -7.30
C ARG A 51 -4.87 10.21 -7.88
N LEU A 52 -5.05 9.67 -9.09
CA LEU A 52 -6.38 9.57 -9.70
C LEU A 52 -7.32 8.69 -8.88
N GLU A 53 -6.78 7.76 -8.11
CA GLU A 53 -7.56 6.89 -7.23
C GLU A 53 -7.64 7.42 -5.79
N GLY A 54 -7.19 8.63 -5.56
CA GLY A 54 -7.31 9.27 -4.26
C GLY A 54 -6.13 9.10 -3.32
N PHE A 55 -5.05 8.49 -3.77
CA PHE A 55 -3.86 8.34 -2.94
C PHE A 55 -2.97 9.58 -3.02
N ASN A 56 -2.36 9.94 -1.89
CA ASN A 56 -1.25 10.88 -1.88
C ASN A 56 0.03 10.07 -2.07
N THR A 57 1.02 10.66 -2.72
CA THR A 57 2.25 9.94 -3.02
C THR A 57 3.46 10.72 -2.53
N ARG A 58 4.48 9.99 -2.08
CA ARG A 58 5.78 10.57 -1.78
C ARG A 58 6.86 9.52 -2.02
N ARG A 59 8.06 9.99 -2.33
CA ARG A 59 9.21 9.11 -2.53
C ARG A 59 9.98 9.01 -1.22
N ALA A 60 10.31 7.78 -0.82
CA ALA A 60 11.09 7.56 0.38
C ALA A 60 12.54 8.02 0.17
N LYS A 61 13.24 8.23 1.28
CA LYS A 61 14.63 8.73 1.24
C LYS A 61 15.61 7.73 0.61
N ASP A 62 15.25 6.44 0.60
CA ASP A 62 16.11 5.42 0.01
C ASP A 62 16.21 5.50 -1.52
N GLY A 63 15.34 6.30 -2.16
CA GLY A 63 15.33 6.45 -3.62
C GLY A 63 14.76 5.24 -4.36
N GLU A 64 14.28 4.24 -3.66
CA GLU A 64 13.79 3.00 -4.24
C GLU A 64 12.34 2.69 -3.89
N THR A 65 11.77 3.40 -2.91
CA THR A 65 10.43 3.13 -2.41
C THR A 65 9.49 4.31 -2.65
N LEU A 66 8.32 3.99 -3.17
CA LEU A 66 7.21 4.95 -3.27
C LEU A 66 6.20 4.65 -2.18
N ILE A 67 5.75 5.69 -1.49
CA ILE A 67 4.71 5.57 -0.48
C ILE A 67 3.41 6.13 -1.03
N ALA A 68 2.36 5.32 -1.00
CA ALA A 68 1.01 5.74 -1.37
C ALA A 68 0.17 5.78 -0.10
N SER A 69 -0.33 6.96 0.24
CA SER A 69 -1.07 7.18 1.48
C SER A 69 -2.53 7.47 1.19
N ILE A 70 -3.42 6.93 2.02
CA ILE A 70 -4.84 7.22 1.89
C ILE A 70 -5.46 7.33 3.28
N GLY A 71 -6.47 8.16 3.40
CA GLY A 71 -7.22 8.25 4.64
C GLY A 71 -7.37 9.68 5.17
N PRO A 72 -7.88 9.78 6.41
CA PRO A 72 -8.10 8.66 7.35
C PRO A 72 -9.16 7.67 6.84
N ILE A 73 -8.87 6.38 7.05
CA ILE A 73 -9.83 5.31 6.74
C ILE A 73 -10.03 4.45 7.99
N PRO A 74 -11.13 3.70 8.08
CA PRO A 74 -11.32 2.78 9.19
C PRO A 74 -10.17 1.77 9.27
N VAL A 75 -9.65 1.54 10.48
CA VAL A 75 -8.54 0.62 10.69
C VAL A 75 -9.10 -0.79 10.90
N THR A 76 -9.46 -1.43 9.80
CA THR A 76 -9.92 -2.82 9.77
C THR A 76 -9.20 -3.53 8.65
N ALA A 77 -9.07 -4.86 8.78
CA ALA A 77 -8.44 -5.66 7.74
C ALA A 77 -9.15 -5.48 6.40
N GLU A 78 -10.47 -5.43 6.44
CA GLU A 78 -11.31 -5.30 5.25
C GLU A 78 -11.07 -4.00 4.51
N GLU A 79 -11.06 -2.87 5.23
CA GLU A 79 -10.84 -1.56 4.62
C GLU A 79 -9.41 -1.39 4.13
N ILE A 80 -8.43 -1.82 4.92
CA ILE A 80 -7.04 -1.72 4.50
C ILE A 80 -6.79 -2.57 3.28
N TRP A 81 -7.30 -3.81 3.26
CA TRP A 81 -7.11 -4.68 2.09
C TRP A 81 -7.77 -4.09 0.84
N LYS A 82 -8.95 -3.50 0.98
CA LYS A 82 -9.63 -2.85 -0.14
C LYS A 82 -8.73 -1.83 -0.84
N HIS A 83 -8.08 -0.97 -0.06
CA HIS A 83 -7.21 0.06 -0.61
C HIS A 83 -5.85 -0.51 -1.04
N GLU A 84 -5.34 -1.47 -0.28
CA GLU A 84 -4.09 -2.15 -0.61
C GLU A 84 -4.17 -2.83 -1.98
N ARG A 85 -5.28 -3.50 -2.24
CA ARG A 85 -5.49 -4.18 -3.51
C ARG A 85 -5.50 -3.21 -4.69
N ILE A 86 -6.19 -2.09 -4.53
CA ILE A 86 -6.25 -1.05 -5.57
C ILE A 86 -4.85 -0.51 -5.84
N ALA A 87 -4.13 -0.10 -4.80
CA ALA A 87 -2.80 0.46 -4.94
C ALA A 87 -1.83 -0.56 -5.53
N THR A 88 -1.90 -1.81 -5.10
CA THR A 88 -1.02 -2.87 -5.62
C THR A 88 -1.27 -3.12 -7.10
N SER A 89 -2.54 -3.16 -7.53
CA SER A 89 -2.87 -3.36 -8.93
C SER A 89 -2.26 -2.25 -9.81
N ILE A 90 -2.35 -1.02 -9.34
CA ILE A 90 -1.79 0.12 -10.06
C ILE A 90 -0.26 0.04 -10.09
N ALA A 91 0.35 -0.26 -8.93
CA ALA A 91 1.80 -0.33 -8.83
C ALA A 91 2.39 -1.41 -9.73
N LEU A 92 1.77 -2.59 -9.74
CA LEU A 92 2.23 -3.70 -10.59
C LEU A 92 2.18 -3.35 -12.08
N ALA A 93 1.16 -2.59 -12.48
CA ALA A 93 1.03 -2.15 -13.87
C ALA A 93 2.14 -1.18 -14.28
N HIS A 94 2.86 -0.61 -13.31
CA HIS A 94 3.95 0.34 -13.54
C HIS A 94 5.30 -0.19 -13.06
N ASP A 95 5.44 -1.51 -12.92
CA ASP A 95 6.69 -2.19 -12.55
C ASP A 95 7.19 -1.86 -11.14
N PHE A 96 6.25 -1.61 -10.23
CA PHE A 96 6.53 -1.49 -8.80
C PHE A 96 5.86 -2.64 -8.07
N TYR A 97 6.49 -3.11 -6.98
CA TYR A 97 6.03 -4.28 -6.23
C TYR A 97 5.68 -3.92 -4.79
N PRO A 98 4.63 -4.56 -4.22
CA PRO A 98 4.21 -4.21 -2.86
C PRO A 98 5.23 -4.66 -1.81
N ASP A 99 5.41 -3.83 -0.78
CA ASP A 99 6.33 -4.08 0.32
C ASP A 99 5.66 -3.83 1.68
N GLY A 100 4.36 -4.05 1.76
CA GLY A 100 3.62 -3.93 3.01
C GLY A 100 3.00 -2.56 3.23
N TRP A 101 2.45 -2.38 4.43
CA TRP A 101 1.80 -1.14 4.81
C TRP A 101 1.99 -0.89 6.30
N GLU A 102 1.79 0.37 6.68
CA GLU A 102 1.80 0.74 8.10
C GLU A 102 0.84 1.90 8.32
N LEU A 103 0.44 2.08 9.57
CA LEU A 103 -0.39 3.22 9.92
C LEU A 103 0.51 4.45 10.04
N ALA A 104 0.11 5.53 9.38
CA ALA A 104 0.82 6.79 9.48
C ALA A 104 0.48 7.45 10.81
N GLU A 105 1.47 8.06 11.42
CA GLU A 105 1.27 8.80 12.67
C GLU A 105 1.06 10.27 12.43
#